data_e9abd0430387ddc70023901b1f308320
#
_entry.id   e9abd0430387ddc70023901b1f308320
#
_cell.length_a   1.000
_cell.length_b   1.000
_cell.length_c   1.000
_cell.angle_alpha   90.00
_cell.angle_beta   90.00
_cell.angle_gamma   90.00
#
_symmetry.space_group_name_H-M   'P 1'
#
loop_
_entity.id
_entity.type
_entity.pdbx_description
1 polymer ?
#
loop_
_entity_poly.entity_id
_entity_poly.type
_entity_poly.pdbx_seq_one_letter_code
_entity_poly.pdbx_strand_id
1 'polypeptide(L)'
;MSDPHFAAYSFVDRITEFHAGKRARGAFAIPPHVAAFPPALVAEAVGQLAAWVAMDAIDFRGRPVAALATETRFEGDAKPGDTLELAVDIEQCDDEAVAYDGHASVGGRRVIELADCLGPMLPVADFDSPDALRERLSLLRAEGAPAGRFAGVGDIAVNVNRLTPGSGLHATIDVPSAAPFFADHFPRRPVFPATLLLDLMMRRALDVARGSPALGESARAVRVTHVKMRSFIVPSQRLDVEIALGAVDDGVAKAMLSAKTGERLVASARLELMAEA
;
A
#
# COMPACT_ATOMS: atom_id res chain seq x y z
N MET A 1 -3.70 6.18 28.99
CA MET A 1 -2.86 6.40 27.81
C MET A 1 -3.69 5.97 26.62
N SER A 2 -3.90 6.81 25.61
CA SER A 2 -4.60 6.40 24.39
C SER A 2 -3.78 5.30 23.71
N ASP A 3 -4.41 4.21 23.32
CA ASP A 3 -3.80 3.16 22.51
C ASP A 3 -3.16 3.83 21.27
N PRO A 4 -1.85 3.69 21.02
CA PRO A 4 -1.19 4.28 19.87
C PRO A 4 -1.63 3.64 18.53
N HIS A 5 -2.38 2.54 18.60
CA HIS A 5 -2.85 1.81 17.43
C HIS A 5 -4.11 2.42 16.84
N PHE A 6 -4.35 2.18 15.55
CA PHE A 6 -5.38 2.81 14.72
C PHE A 6 -5.19 4.32 14.52
N ALA A 7 -4.03 4.87 14.88
CA ALA A 7 -3.85 6.31 14.93
C ALA A 7 -3.24 6.90 13.64
N ALA A 8 -2.40 6.14 12.94
CA ALA A 8 -1.55 6.72 11.92
C ALA A 8 -1.46 5.96 10.60
N TYR A 9 -1.57 4.62 10.62
CA TYR A 9 -1.41 3.80 9.41
C TYR A 9 -2.26 2.52 9.46
N SER A 10 -3.45 2.63 10.02
CA SER A 10 -4.42 1.53 10.12
C SER A 10 -5.67 1.91 9.33
N PHE A 11 -6.01 1.13 8.33
CA PHE A 11 -7.03 1.44 7.32
C PHE A 11 -8.15 0.38 7.29
N VAL A 12 -8.47 -0.19 8.44
CA VAL A 12 -9.64 -1.02 8.68
C VAL A 12 -10.32 -0.52 9.94
N ASP A 13 -11.47 0.14 9.80
CA ASP A 13 -12.25 0.64 10.96
C ASP A 13 -13.19 -0.42 11.51
N ARG A 14 -13.72 -1.28 10.66
CA ARG A 14 -14.67 -2.31 11.03
C ARG A 14 -14.59 -3.52 10.11
N ILE A 15 -14.70 -4.70 10.71
CA ILE A 15 -14.87 -5.96 9.99
C ILE A 15 -16.33 -6.38 10.12
N THR A 16 -17.04 -6.46 8.99
CA THR A 16 -18.48 -6.73 8.92
C THR A 16 -18.80 -8.20 8.66
N GLU A 17 -17.88 -8.91 8.02
CA GLU A 17 -17.93 -10.36 7.80
C GLU A 17 -16.53 -10.94 8.02
N PHE A 18 -16.43 -12.08 8.70
CA PHE A 18 -15.13 -12.69 9.00
C PHE A 18 -15.22 -14.21 9.04
N HIS A 19 -14.40 -14.84 8.21
CA HIS A 19 -14.20 -16.29 8.17
C HIS A 19 -12.69 -16.55 8.25
N ALA A 20 -12.23 -17.04 9.40
CA ALA A 20 -10.81 -17.28 9.65
C ALA A 20 -10.15 -18.11 8.54
N GLY A 21 -9.01 -17.64 8.04
CA GLY A 21 -8.26 -18.29 6.96
C GLY A 21 -8.96 -18.36 5.60
N LYS A 22 -10.09 -17.68 5.41
CA LYS A 22 -10.87 -17.76 4.18
C LYS A 22 -11.20 -16.42 3.57
N ARG A 23 -11.89 -15.54 4.29
CA ARG A 23 -12.31 -14.25 3.74
C ARG A 23 -12.72 -13.27 4.83
N ALA A 24 -12.72 -12.00 4.48
CA ALA A 24 -13.34 -10.96 5.28
C ALA A 24 -13.92 -9.85 4.39
N ARG A 25 -14.88 -9.13 4.98
CA ARG A 25 -15.41 -7.87 4.46
C ARG A 25 -15.28 -6.83 5.58
N GLY A 26 -14.95 -5.60 5.22
CA GLY A 26 -14.75 -4.55 6.19
C GLY A 26 -14.95 -3.17 5.58
N ALA A 27 -14.72 -2.16 6.39
CA ALA A 27 -14.84 -0.77 5.96
C ALA A 27 -13.74 0.10 6.57
N PHE A 28 -13.41 1.16 5.85
CA PHE A 28 -12.57 2.25 6.32
C PHE A 28 -13.14 3.59 5.88
N ALA A 29 -13.43 4.48 6.83
CA ALA A 29 -13.88 5.83 6.54
C ALA A 29 -12.67 6.75 6.35
N ILE A 30 -12.44 7.21 5.12
CA ILE A 30 -11.37 8.15 4.81
C ILE A 30 -11.69 9.47 5.49
N PRO A 31 -10.85 9.97 6.42
CA PRO A 31 -11.15 11.22 7.13
C PRO A 31 -11.28 12.40 6.16
N PRO A 32 -12.32 13.25 6.32
CA PRO A 32 -12.56 14.35 5.39
C PRO A 32 -11.51 15.47 5.45
N HIS A 33 -10.68 15.50 6.50
CA HIS A 33 -9.66 16.52 6.70
C HIS A 33 -8.30 16.20 6.07
N VAL A 34 -8.09 14.98 5.56
CA VAL A 34 -6.84 14.64 4.86
C VAL A 34 -6.84 15.23 3.45
N ALA A 35 -5.66 15.60 2.96
CA ALA A 35 -5.53 16.21 1.64
C ALA A 35 -5.85 15.24 0.49
N ALA A 36 -5.53 13.96 0.66
CA ALA A 36 -5.76 12.91 -0.33
C ALA A 36 -5.68 11.52 0.31
N PHE A 37 -6.27 10.54 -0.37
CA PHE A 37 -6.10 9.11 -0.05
C PHE A 37 -5.75 8.37 -1.35
N PRO A 38 -4.46 8.26 -1.71
CA PRO A 38 -4.03 7.73 -3.00
C PRO A 38 -4.30 6.24 -3.16
N PRO A 39 -4.36 5.73 -4.41
CA PRO A 39 -4.66 4.32 -4.70
C PRO A 39 -3.74 3.32 -3.98
N ALA A 40 -2.47 3.67 -3.75
CA ALA A 40 -1.57 2.81 -2.99
C ALA A 40 -1.99 2.62 -1.52
N LEU A 41 -2.64 3.62 -0.90
CA LEU A 41 -3.21 3.46 0.45
C LEU A 41 -4.53 2.69 0.43
N VAL A 42 -5.29 2.75 -0.66
CA VAL A 42 -6.46 1.86 -0.86
C VAL A 42 -5.99 0.40 -0.94
N ALA A 43 -4.89 0.12 -1.69
CA ALA A 43 -4.27 -1.20 -1.72
C ALA A 43 -3.78 -1.65 -0.34
N GLU A 44 -3.19 -0.75 0.44
CA GLU A 44 -2.79 -1.01 1.83
C GLU A 44 -3.98 -1.42 2.70
N ALA A 45 -5.12 -0.73 2.60
CA ALA A 45 -6.32 -1.06 3.36
C ALA A 45 -6.81 -2.49 3.07
N VAL A 46 -6.81 -2.89 1.79
CA VAL A 46 -7.14 -4.28 1.38
C VAL A 46 -6.13 -5.27 1.96
N GLY A 47 -4.82 -4.98 1.86
CA GLY A 47 -3.76 -5.82 2.42
C GLY A 47 -3.85 -5.98 3.94
N GLN A 48 -4.20 -4.91 4.66
CA GLN A 48 -4.41 -4.95 6.10
C GLN A 48 -5.63 -5.82 6.49
N LEU A 49 -6.71 -5.79 5.71
CA LEU A 49 -7.84 -6.69 5.93
C LEU A 49 -7.43 -8.15 5.73
N ALA A 50 -6.65 -8.46 4.67
CA ALA A 50 -6.10 -9.81 4.46
C ALA A 50 -5.17 -10.25 5.60
N ALA A 51 -4.36 -9.32 6.13
CA ALA A 51 -3.48 -9.59 7.26
C ALA A 51 -4.25 -10.01 8.52
N TRP A 52 -5.40 -9.41 8.82
CA TRP A 52 -6.24 -9.82 9.95
C TRP A 52 -6.75 -11.26 9.79
N VAL A 53 -7.20 -11.64 8.58
CA VAL A 53 -7.67 -13.01 8.30
C VAL A 53 -6.54 -14.02 8.45
N ALA A 54 -5.35 -13.69 7.92
CA ALA A 54 -4.19 -14.57 7.96
C ALA A 54 -3.62 -14.75 9.37
N MET A 55 -3.49 -13.66 10.13
CA MET A 55 -2.98 -13.73 11.51
C MET A 55 -3.88 -14.56 12.41
N ASP A 56 -5.20 -14.39 12.33
CA ASP A 56 -6.17 -15.15 13.11
C ASP A 56 -6.14 -16.65 12.76
N ALA A 57 -6.00 -16.99 11.48
CA ALA A 57 -5.96 -18.38 11.00
C ALA A 57 -4.83 -19.21 11.62
N ILE A 58 -3.72 -18.57 11.99
CA ILE A 58 -2.57 -19.23 12.61
C ILE A 58 -2.36 -18.79 14.07
N ASP A 59 -3.42 -18.33 14.74
CA ASP A 59 -3.41 -17.90 16.14
C ASP A 59 -2.32 -16.85 16.45
N PHE A 60 -2.15 -15.86 15.57
CA PHE A 60 -1.19 -14.75 15.71
C PHE A 60 0.27 -15.17 15.95
N ARG A 61 0.68 -16.37 15.50
CA ARG A 61 2.10 -16.78 15.52
C ARG A 61 2.92 -16.01 14.49
N GLY A 62 2.36 -15.72 13.33
CA GLY A 62 2.96 -14.97 12.25
C GLY A 62 2.10 -13.78 11.82
N ARG A 63 2.74 -12.83 11.15
CA ARG A 63 2.05 -11.74 10.44
C ARG A 63 2.55 -11.68 9.00
N PRO A 64 1.67 -11.45 8.02
CA PRO A 64 2.11 -11.29 6.65
C PRO A 64 2.80 -9.94 6.45
N VAL A 65 3.83 -9.95 5.61
CA VAL A 65 4.47 -8.75 5.10
C VAL A 65 4.35 -8.76 3.58
N ALA A 66 3.99 -7.63 2.99
CA ALA A 66 3.82 -7.53 1.54
C ALA A 66 5.18 -7.70 0.84
N ALA A 67 5.33 -8.75 0.04
CA ALA A 67 6.51 -9.01 -0.74
C ALA A 67 6.27 -8.96 -2.25
N LEU A 68 5.14 -9.48 -2.70
CA LEU A 68 4.77 -9.63 -4.11
C LEU A 68 3.30 -9.25 -4.31
N ALA A 69 3.00 -8.59 -5.43
CA ALA A 69 1.67 -8.48 -5.99
C ALA A 69 1.79 -8.64 -7.51
N THR A 70 1.05 -9.57 -8.08
CA THR A 70 1.10 -9.83 -9.52
C THR A 70 0.45 -8.70 -10.28
N GLU A 71 -0.73 -8.28 -9.85
CA GLU A 71 -1.47 -7.21 -10.49
C GLU A 71 -2.29 -6.39 -9.49
N THR A 72 -2.32 -5.08 -9.69
CA THR A 72 -3.26 -4.16 -9.06
C THR A 72 -3.84 -3.26 -10.14
N ARG A 73 -5.17 -3.24 -10.30
CA ARG A 73 -5.90 -2.38 -11.23
C ARG A 73 -6.50 -1.19 -10.50
N PHE A 74 -6.39 -0.01 -11.10
CA PHE A 74 -7.01 1.21 -10.62
C PHE A 74 -8.23 1.52 -11.47
N GLU A 75 -9.43 1.36 -10.89
CA GLU A 75 -10.70 1.48 -11.60
C GLU A 75 -11.45 2.78 -11.27
N GLY A 76 -11.02 3.47 -10.23
CA GLY A 76 -11.58 4.73 -9.79
C GLY A 76 -10.80 5.37 -8.67
N ASP A 77 -11.28 6.51 -8.20
CA ASP A 77 -10.70 7.27 -7.10
C ASP A 77 -11.50 7.09 -5.83
N ALA A 78 -10.79 7.10 -4.70
CA ALA A 78 -11.34 7.28 -3.38
C ALA A 78 -10.92 8.65 -2.85
N LYS A 79 -11.85 9.41 -2.29
CA LYS A 79 -11.64 10.79 -1.87
C LYS A 79 -11.80 10.95 -0.35
N PRO A 80 -11.21 11.99 0.25
CA PRO A 80 -11.51 12.35 1.63
C PRO A 80 -13.02 12.48 1.85
N GLY A 81 -13.52 11.81 2.89
CA GLY A 81 -14.94 11.70 3.21
C GLY A 81 -15.64 10.45 2.66
N ASP A 82 -15.05 9.74 1.70
CA ASP A 82 -15.59 8.46 1.23
C ASP A 82 -15.40 7.35 2.26
N THR A 83 -16.25 6.33 2.17
CA THR A 83 -16.06 5.06 2.90
C THR A 83 -15.65 3.98 1.92
N LEU A 84 -14.49 3.37 2.16
CA LEU A 84 -14.05 2.18 1.46
C LEU A 84 -14.82 0.96 1.98
N GLU A 85 -15.41 0.22 1.08
CA GLU A 85 -15.96 -1.11 1.28
C GLU A 85 -14.85 -2.10 0.88
N LEU A 86 -14.25 -2.79 1.86
CA LEU A 86 -13.10 -3.66 1.68
C LEU A 86 -13.52 -5.11 1.59
N ALA A 87 -12.88 -5.86 0.71
CA ALA A 87 -13.13 -7.29 0.53
C ALA A 87 -11.82 -8.03 0.25
N VAL A 88 -11.66 -9.19 0.91
CA VAL A 88 -10.54 -10.11 0.65
C VAL A 88 -11.02 -11.55 0.67
N ASP A 89 -10.43 -12.36 -0.19
CA ASP A 89 -10.62 -13.80 -0.28
C ASP A 89 -9.23 -14.45 -0.24
N ILE A 90 -9.00 -15.33 0.74
CA ILE A 90 -7.72 -16.00 0.97
C ILE A 90 -7.69 -17.29 0.16
N GLU A 91 -6.70 -17.46 -0.68
CA GLU A 91 -6.45 -18.66 -1.47
C GLU A 91 -5.65 -19.70 -0.68
N GLN A 92 -4.62 -19.22 0.03
CA GLN A 92 -3.76 -20.05 0.86
C GLN A 92 -3.33 -19.25 2.09
N CYS A 93 -3.28 -19.91 3.26
CA CYS A 93 -2.74 -19.34 4.47
C CYS A 93 -2.18 -20.44 5.36
N ASP A 94 -0.90 -20.35 5.70
CA ASP A 94 -0.18 -21.22 6.62
C ASP A 94 0.87 -20.43 7.41
N ASP A 95 1.76 -21.13 8.12
CA ASP A 95 2.82 -20.48 8.92
C ASP A 95 3.94 -19.86 8.04
N GLU A 96 3.98 -20.14 6.73
CA GLU A 96 5.03 -19.68 5.81
C GLU A 96 4.58 -18.50 4.96
N ALA A 97 3.33 -18.53 4.46
CA ALA A 97 2.82 -17.51 3.54
C ALA A 97 1.30 -17.35 3.58
N VAL A 98 0.84 -16.21 3.08
CA VAL A 98 -0.56 -15.98 2.69
C VAL A 98 -0.62 -15.60 1.22
N ALA A 99 -1.55 -16.21 0.47
CA ALA A 99 -1.94 -15.79 -0.86
C ALA A 99 -3.41 -15.35 -0.84
N TYR A 100 -3.71 -14.22 -1.50
CA TYR A 100 -5.05 -13.64 -1.47
C TYR A 100 -5.33 -12.74 -2.67
N ASP A 101 -6.61 -12.63 -2.98
CA ASP A 101 -7.18 -11.59 -3.82
C ASP A 101 -7.99 -10.61 -2.98
N GLY A 102 -8.18 -9.40 -3.49
CA GLY A 102 -8.98 -8.43 -2.79
C GLY A 102 -9.35 -7.21 -3.61
N HIS A 103 -10.29 -6.44 -3.09
CA HIS A 103 -10.71 -5.20 -3.74
C HIS A 103 -11.27 -4.20 -2.73
N ALA A 104 -11.39 -2.95 -3.18
CA ALA A 104 -12.14 -1.93 -2.48
C ALA A 104 -13.14 -1.25 -3.42
N SER A 105 -14.28 -0.83 -2.85
CA SER A 105 -15.34 -0.09 -3.53
C SER A 105 -15.71 1.16 -2.73
N VAL A 106 -16.31 2.14 -3.41
CA VAL A 106 -16.94 3.33 -2.81
C VAL A 106 -18.36 3.41 -3.35
N GLY A 107 -19.36 3.32 -2.48
CA GLY A 107 -20.76 3.32 -2.86
C GLY A 107 -21.11 2.19 -3.85
N GLY A 108 -20.57 1.01 -3.63
CA GLY A 108 -20.76 -0.17 -4.49
C GLY A 108 -19.97 -0.15 -5.81
N ARG A 109 -19.25 0.95 -6.14
CA ARG A 109 -18.43 1.04 -7.35
C ARG A 109 -16.99 0.70 -7.01
N ARG A 110 -16.41 -0.28 -7.71
CA ARG A 110 -15.02 -0.70 -7.52
C ARG A 110 -14.06 0.45 -7.84
N VAL A 111 -13.08 0.65 -6.97
CA VAL A 111 -12.01 1.65 -7.16
C VAL A 111 -10.64 1.00 -7.32
N ILE A 112 -10.45 -0.21 -6.75
CA ILE A 112 -9.21 -0.97 -6.89
C ILE A 112 -9.49 -2.47 -6.83
N GLU A 113 -8.70 -3.24 -7.58
CA GLU A 113 -8.66 -4.70 -7.55
C GLU A 113 -7.19 -5.18 -7.44
N LEU A 114 -6.94 -6.10 -6.54
CA LEU A 114 -5.65 -6.75 -6.32
C LEU A 114 -5.79 -8.24 -6.63
N ALA A 115 -4.87 -8.77 -7.44
CA ALA A 115 -4.85 -10.18 -7.80
C ALA A 115 -3.48 -10.83 -7.51
N ASP A 116 -3.50 -12.10 -7.13
CA ASP A 116 -2.33 -12.94 -6.84
C ASP A 116 -1.36 -12.24 -5.87
N CYS A 117 -1.87 -11.72 -4.76
CA CYS A 117 -1.03 -11.15 -3.70
C CYS A 117 -0.41 -12.27 -2.87
N LEU A 118 0.89 -12.18 -2.63
CA LEU A 118 1.64 -13.15 -1.83
C LEU A 118 2.49 -12.41 -0.79
N GLY A 119 2.30 -12.75 0.48
CA GLY A 119 3.11 -12.24 1.59
C GLY A 119 3.70 -13.38 2.43
N PRO A 120 5.03 -13.41 2.68
CA PRO A 120 5.60 -14.33 3.64
C PRO A 120 5.12 -14.00 5.05
N MET A 121 4.90 -15.05 5.86
CA MET A 121 4.54 -14.93 7.26
C MET A 121 5.82 -14.84 8.10
N LEU A 122 5.92 -13.80 8.93
CA LEU A 122 7.05 -13.62 9.86
C LEU A 122 6.55 -13.60 11.29
N PRO A 123 7.38 -13.99 12.30
CA PRO A 123 6.95 -14.03 13.70
C PRO A 123 6.34 -12.70 14.14
N VAL A 124 5.08 -12.72 14.60
CA VAL A 124 4.37 -11.51 15.07
C VAL A 124 5.17 -10.79 16.16
N ALA A 125 5.79 -11.54 17.07
CA ALA A 125 6.54 -10.99 18.21
C ALA A 125 7.70 -10.06 17.82
N ASP A 126 8.22 -10.18 16.59
CA ASP A 126 9.26 -9.27 16.07
C ASP A 126 8.71 -7.88 15.76
N PHE A 127 7.41 -7.75 15.56
CA PHE A 127 6.76 -6.53 15.07
C PHE A 127 5.78 -5.93 16.06
N ASP A 128 5.03 -6.77 16.80
CA ASP A 128 3.94 -6.35 17.66
C ASP A 128 3.70 -7.37 18.81
N SER A 129 2.72 -7.11 19.67
CA SER A 129 2.24 -8.04 20.68
C SER A 129 1.11 -8.90 20.11
N PRO A 130 1.23 -10.24 20.13
CA PRO A 130 0.14 -11.13 19.73
C PRO A 130 -1.17 -10.84 20.46
N ASP A 131 -1.10 -10.60 21.79
CA ASP A 131 -2.29 -10.34 22.61
C ASP A 131 -2.95 -9.00 22.23
N ALA A 132 -2.15 -7.95 22.04
CA ALA A 132 -2.67 -6.66 21.59
C ALA A 132 -3.33 -6.75 20.20
N LEU A 133 -2.80 -7.61 19.30
CA LEU A 133 -3.43 -7.85 18.00
C LEU A 133 -4.76 -8.61 18.12
N ARG A 134 -4.87 -9.59 19.03
CA ARG A 134 -6.14 -10.30 19.32
C ARG A 134 -7.20 -9.33 19.87
N GLU A 135 -6.81 -8.45 20.79
CA GLU A 135 -7.71 -7.44 21.35
C GLU A 135 -8.20 -6.50 20.25
N ARG A 136 -7.30 -6.04 19.35
CA ARG A 136 -7.67 -5.18 18.22
C ARG A 136 -8.59 -5.88 17.22
N LEU A 137 -8.33 -7.14 16.86
CA LEU A 137 -9.23 -7.89 15.99
C LEU A 137 -10.62 -8.01 16.63
N SER A 138 -10.69 -8.29 17.95
CA SER A 138 -11.95 -8.34 18.66
C SER A 138 -12.70 -7.00 18.62
N LEU A 139 -11.98 -5.88 18.78
CA LEU A 139 -12.56 -4.54 18.67
C LEU A 139 -13.08 -4.27 17.25
N LEU A 140 -12.29 -4.57 16.20
CA LEU A 140 -12.71 -4.36 14.81
C LEU A 140 -13.96 -5.16 14.43
N ARG A 141 -14.15 -6.34 15.02
CA ARG A 141 -15.32 -7.22 14.78
C ARG A 141 -16.54 -6.83 15.60
N ALA A 142 -16.38 -6.12 16.69
CA ALA A 142 -17.46 -5.70 17.59
C ALA A 142 -17.84 -4.23 17.41
N GLU A 143 -17.14 -3.34 18.08
CA GLU A 143 -17.45 -1.91 18.15
C GLU A 143 -16.86 -1.13 16.96
N GLY A 144 -15.76 -1.64 16.39
CA GLY A 144 -14.95 -0.97 15.38
C GLY A 144 -13.86 -0.08 15.99
N ALA A 145 -12.90 0.31 15.17
CA ALA A 145 -11.85 1.26 15.54
C ALA A 145 -12.45 2.68 15.71
N PRO A 146 -11.82 3.53 16.52
CA PRO A 146 -12.21 4.93 16.58
C PRO A 146 -12.01 5.61 15.21
N ALA A 147 -13.08 6.16 14.66
CA ALA A 147 -13.06 6.80 13.35
C ALA A 147 -12.20 8.08 13.33
N GLY A 148 -11.69 8.43 12.14
CA GLY A 148 -11.09 9.73 11.86
C GLY A 148 -9.69 9.98 12.43
N ARG A 149 -8.98 8.96 12.88
CA ARG A 149 -7.63 9.13 13.47
C ARG A 149 -6.50 9.29 12.46
N PHE A 150 -6.65 8.82 11.25
CA PHE A 150 -5.64 9.03 10.21
C PHE A 150 -5.56 10.51 9.84
N ALA A 151 -4.41 11.13 10.06
CA ALA A 151 -4.17 12.58 9.79
C ALA A 151 -3.37 12.84 8.51
N GLY A 152 -3.24 11.83 7.65
CA GLY A 152 -2.37 11.87 6.48
C GLY A 152 -0.98 11.31 6.77
N VAL A 153 -0.19 11.14 5.72
CA VAL A 153 1.15 10.52 5.82
C VAL A 153 2.23 11.53 6.25
N GLY A 154 1.98 12.81 6.06
CA GLY A 154 2.99 13.85 6.17
C GLY A 154 3.92 13.93 4.95
N ASP A 155 4.80 14.89 4.93
CA ASP A 155 5.73 15.10 3.83
C ASP A 155 6.92 14.14 3.93
N ILE A 156 7.17 13.42 2.84
CA ILE A 156 8.37 12.59 2.67
C ILE A 156 9.23 13.25 1.60
N ALA A 157 10.46 13.60 1.95
CA ALA A 157 11.35 14.30 1.05
C ALA A 157 11.76 13.42 -0.13
N VAL A 158 11.41 13.88 -1.35
CA VAL A 158 11.84 13.30 -2.63
C VAL A 158 12.66 14.33 -3.37
N ASN A 159 13.95 14.10 -3.45
CA ASN A 159 14.90 15.00 -4.13
C ASN A 159 15.09 14.51 -5.57
N VAL A 160 14.54 15.23 -6.55
CA VAL A 160 14.70 14.91 -7.97
C VAL A 160 16.09 15.35 -8.41
N ASN A 161 16.94 14.39 -8.74
CA ASN A 161 18.31 14.62 -9.18
C ASN A 161 18.39 14.89 -10.68
N ARG A 162 17.55 14.19 -11.46
CA ARG A 162 17.43 14.35 -12.92
C ARG A 162 16.02 13.97 -13.37
N LEU A 163 15.41 14.83 -14.14
CA LEU A 163 14.15 14.57 -14.87
C LEU A 163 14.39 14.74 -16.36
N THR A 164 14.06 13.71 -17.13
CA THR A 164 14.01 13.76 -18.60
C THR A 164 12.54 13.59 -18.99
N PRO A 165 11.81 14.68 -19.31
CA PRO A 165 10.38 14.62 -19.61
C PRO A 165 10.08 13.58 -20.70
N GLY A 166 9.03 12.79 -20.52
CA GLY A 166 8.62 11.73 -21.43
C GLY A 166 9.56 10.52 -21.50
N SER A 167 10.61 10.45 -20.68
CA SER A 167 11.61 9.37 -20.73
C SER A 167 11.94 8.77 -19.38
N GLY A 168 12.32 9.57 -18.38
CA GLY A 168 12.68 8.99 -17.09
C GLY A 168 13.06 10.00 -16.02
N LEU A 169 13.32 9.47 -14.83
CA LEU A 169 13.66 10.26 -13.65
C LEU A 169 14.62 9.48 -12.75
N HIS A 170 15.57 10.21 -12.17
CA HIS A 170 16.36 9.76 -11.03
C HIS A 170 16.09 10.67 -9.84
N ALA A 171 15.78 10.09 -8.69
CA ALA A 171 15.53 10.81 -7.46
C ALA A 171 16.12 10.07 -6.27
N THR A 172 16.24 10.78 -5.15
CA THR A 172 16.52 10.18 -3.85
C THR A 172 15.36 10.42 -2.90
N ILE A 173 15.05 9.41 -2.09
CA ILE A 173 14.08 9.49 -1.00
C ILE A 173 14.86 9.33 0.30
N ASP A 174 14.77 10.30 1.17
CA ASP A 174 15.27 10.20 2.53
C ASP A 174 14.12 9.73 3.43
N VAL A 175 14.19 8.46 3.85
CA VAL A 175 13.19 7.88 4.76
C VAL A 175 13.27 8.60 6.10
N PRO A 176 12.15 9.14 6.63
CA PRO A 176 12.19 9.86 7.88
C PRO A 176 12.73 9.00 9.04
N SER A 177 13.48 9.61 9.95
CA SER A 177 13.97 8.94 11.16
C SER A 177 12.84 8.64 12.16
N ALA A 178 11.80 9.47 12.13
CA ALA A 178 10.58 9.34 12.91
C ALA A 178 9.38 9.83 12.09
N ALA A 179 8.28 9.09 12.14
CA ALA A 179 7.03 9.47 11.51
C ALA A 179 5.86 8.79 12.23
N PRO A 180 4.65 9.39 12.26
CA PRO A 180 3.49 8.81 12.93
C PRO A 180 3.16 7.40 12.46
N PHE A 181 3.30 7.10 11.16
CA PHE A 181 2.98 5.79 10.58
C PHE A 181 3.84 4.63 11.15
N PHE A 182 5.02 4.90 11.73
CA PHE A 182 5.82 3.87 12.38
C PHE A 182 5.18 3.33 13.66
N ALA A 183 4.22 4.05 14.27
CA ALA A 183 3.50 3.55 15.43
C ALA A 183 2.66 2.31 15.10
N ASP A 184 2.10 2.25 13.89
CA ASP A 184 1.31 1.10 13.40
C ASP A 184 2.13 0.17 12.51
N HIS A 185 3.23 0.67 11.87
CA HIS A 185 4.00 -0.05 10.86
C HIS A 185 5.53 -0.11 11.14
N PHE A 186 6.09 -0.79 12.14
CA PHE A 186 5.43 -1.56 13.20
C PHE A 186 5.99 -1.12 14.57
N PRO A 187 5.25 -1.30 15.68
CA PRO A 187 5.63 -0.75 17.00
C PRO A 187 7.00 -1.21 17.51
N ARG A 188 7.35 -2.50 17.33
CA ARG A 188 8.62 -3.08 17.79
C ARG A 188 9.73 -3.02 16.75
N ARG A 189 9.38 -2.91 15.49
CA ARG A 189 10.31 -2.91 14.37
C ARG A 189 9.82 -1.93 13.29
N PRO A 190 10.09 -0.65 13.41
CA PRO A 190 9.66 0.35 12.43
C PRO A 190 10.17 0.00 11.02
N VAL A 191 9.24 -0.06 10.07
CA VAL A 191 9.50 -0.34 8.65
C VAL A 191 8.78 0.69 7.81
N PHE A 192 9.46 1.25 6.83
CA PHE A 192 8.84 2.17 5.88
C PHE A 192 7.83 1.40 5.00
N PRO A 193 6.56 1.81 4.96
CA PRO A 193 5.54 1.07 4.23
C PRO A 193 5.84 0.96 2.73
N ALA A 194 5.73 -0.26 2.20
CA ALA A 194 5.94 -0.54 0.78
C ALA A 194 4.97 0.24 -0.12
N THR A 195 3.75 0.41 0.33
CA THR A 195 2.70 1.16 -0.37
C THR A 195 2.98 2.66 -0.41
N LEU A 196 3.64 3.23 0.60
CA LEU A 196 4.12 4.62 0.54
C LEU A 196 5.25 4.79 -0.46
N LEU A 197 6.21 3.84 -0.51
CA LEU A 197 7.25 3.87 -1.53
C LEU A 197 6.64 3.79 -2.93
N LEU A 198 5.68 2.87 -3.12
CA LEU A 198 4.99 2.71 -4.40
C LEU A 198 4.26 3.99 -4.80
N ASP A 199 3.52 4.63 -3.88
CA ASP A 199 2.84 5.90 -4.12
C ASP A 199 3.82 7.00 -4.58
N LEU A 200 4.95 7.16 -3.87
CA LEU A 200 5.97 8.13 -4.23
C LEU A 200 6.54 7.87 -5.64
N MET A 201 6.84 6.61 -5.97
CA MET A 201 7.34 6.25 -7.30
C MET A 201 6.28 6.45 -8.39
N MET A 202 5.02 6.11 -8.13
CA MET A 202 3.92 6.31 -9.08
C MET A 202 3.68 7.79 -9.39
N ARG A 203 3.69 8.67 -8.38
CA ARG A 203 3.58 10.12 -8.56
C ARG A 203 4.72 10.65 -9.42
N ARG A 204 5.96 10.20 -9.17
CA ARG A 204 7.11 10.59 -10.01
C ARG A 204 7.03 10.03 -11.43
N ALA A 205 6.45 8.85 -11.63
CA ALA A 205 6.19 8.32 -12.97
C ALA A 205 5.15 9.16 -13.74
N LEU A 206 4.14 9.68 -13.07
CA LEU A 206 3.18 10.63 -13.64
C LEU A 206 3.86 11.95 -14.03
N ASP A 207 4.81 12.47 -13.23
CA ASP A 207 5.57 13.65 -13.58
C ASP A 207 6.41 13.44 -14.86
N VAL A 208 7.00 12.25 -15.03
CA VAL A 208 7.69 11.87 -16.28
C VAL A 208 6.71 11.79 -17.44
N ALA A 209 5.54 11.17 -17.24
CA ALA A 209 4.54 10.94 -18.27
C ALA A 209 3.93 12.24 -18.82
N ARG A 210 3.76 13.28 -17.99
CA ARG A 210 3.28 14.61 -18.40
C ARG A 210 4.17 15.24 -19.46
N GLY A 211 5.46 14.91 -19.49
CA GLY A 211 6.36 15.35 -20.55
C GLY A 211 6.31 14.52 -21.84
N SER A 212 5.46 13.49 -21.91
CA SER A 212 5.25 12.69 -23.12
C SER A 212 4.21 13.34 -24.03
N PRO A 213 4.50 13.61 -25.32
CA PRO A 213 3.50 14.15 -26.23
C PRO A 213 2.24 13.30 -26.39
N ALA A 214 2.35 11.98 -26.15
CA ALA A 214 1.25 11.04 -26.32
C ALA A 214 0.39 10.86 -25.05
N LEU A 215 0.90 11.18 -23.85
CA LEU A 215 0.18 11.05 -22.58
C LEU A 215 -0.25 12.41 -22.04
N GLY A 216 0.66 13.40 -22.03
CA GLY A 216 0.39 14.76 -21.60
C GLY A 216 -0.05 14.88 -20.12
N GLU A 217 -0.69 16.02 -19.82
CA GLU A 217 -1.17 16.34 -18.47
C GLU A 217 -2.28 15.40 -17.98
N SER A 218 -3.00 14.76 -18.90
CA SER A 218 -4.09 13.81 -18.58
C SER A 218 -3.61 12.39 -18.28
N ALA A 219 -2.29 12.17 -18.18
CA ALA A 219 -1.74 10.87 -17.84
C ALA A 219 -2.27 10.37 -16.48
N ARG A 220 -2.79 9.15 -16.46
CA ARG A 220 -3.23 8.46 -15.25
C ARG A 220 -2.67 7.06 -15.14
N ALA A 221 -2.47 6.59 -13.93
CA ALA A 221 -2.14 5.20 -13.64
C ALA A 221 -3.38 4.33 -13.83
N VAL A 222 -3.24 3.21 -14.53
CA VAL A 222 -4.34 2.26 -14.74
C VAL A 222 -4.06 0.90 -14.13
N ARG A 223 -2.79 0.50 -14.08
CA ARG A 223 -2.40 -0.79 -13.54
C ARG A 223 -0.95 -0.77 -13.02
N VAL A 224 -0.71 -1.44 -11.91
CA VAL A 224 0.65 -1.78 -11.49
C VAL A 224 0.79 -3.29 -11.43
N THR A 225 1.94 -3.79 -11.91
CA THR A 225 2.23 -5.22 -11.96
C THR A 225 3.63 -5.52 -11.45
N HIS A 226 3.89 -6.79 -11.11
CA HIS A 226 5.20 -7.28 -10.70
C HIS A 226 5.80 -6.47 -9.55
N VAL A 227 4.97 -6.05 -8.59
CA VAL A 227 5.44 -5.39 -7.38
C VAL A 227 6.25 -6.40 -6.57
N LYS A 228 7.52 -6.07 -6.31
CA LYS A 228 8.44 -6.92 -5.53
C LYS A 228 9.13 -6.08 -4.48
N MET A 229 8.92 -6.42 -3.22
CA MET A 229 9.68 -5.91 -2.08
C MET A 229 10.70 -6.98 -1.65
N ARG A 230 12.00 -6.65 -1.70
CA ARG A 230 13.09 -7.61 -1.48
C ARG A 230 13.74 -7.49 -0.11
N SER A 231 13.48 -6.39 0.59
CA SER A 231 13.99 -6.17 1.94
C SER A 231 13.16 -5.09 2.65
N PHE A 232 13.17 -5.13 3.97
CA PHE A 232 12.65 -4.04 4.76
C PHE A 232 13.45 -2.76 4.54
N ILE A 233 12.74 -1.66 4.52
CA ILE A 233 13.31 -0.30 4.48
C ILE A 233 13.13 0.26 5.88
N VAL A 234 14.23 0.64 6.52
CA VAL A 234 14.22 1.11 7.90
C VAL A 234 14.29 2.64 7.99
N PRO A 235 13.90 3.25 9.13
CA PRO A 235 14.03 4.68 9.37
C PRO A 235 15.45 5.19 9.06
N SER A 236 15.55 6.42 8.57
CA SER A 236 16.81 7.10 8.18
C SER A 236 17.55 6.50 6.99
N GLN A 237 16.95 5.51 6.31
CA GLN A 237 17.56 4.93 5.12
C GLN A 237 17.39 5.85 3.92
N ARG A 238 18.41 5.93 3.07
CA ARG A 238 18.34 6.64 1.80
C ARG A 238 18.10 5.66 0.67
N LEU A 239 17.17 6.00 -0.21
CA LEU A 239 16.81 5.23 -1.38
C LEU A 239 17.14 6.01 -2.65
N ASP A 240 17.80 5.35 -3.59
CA ASP A 240 17.96 5.83 -4.95
C ASP A 240 16.83 5.26 -5.81
N VAL A 241 16.01 6.13 -6.38
CA VAL A 241 14.82 5.79 -7.18
C VAL A 241 15.12 6.06 -8.65
N GLU A 242 14.80 5.09 -9.48
CA GLU A 242 14.89 5.21 -10.92
C GLU A 242 13.53 4.87 -11.54
N ILE A 243 13.09 5.73 -12.45
CA ILE A 243 11.88 5.56 -13.24
C ILE A 243 12.27 5.67 -14.71
N ALA A 244 11.90 4.67 -15.51
CA ALA A 244 12.09 4.67 -16.94
C ALA A 244 10.75 4.47 -17.65
N LEU A 245 10.33 5.45 -18.46
CA LEU A 245 9.11 5.39 -19.26
C LEU A 245 9.43 4.81 -20.64
N GLY A 246 8.74 3.74 -20.99
CA GLY A 246 8.81 3.15 -22.33
C GLY A 246 7.97 3.91 -23.36
N ALA A 247 8.06 3.48 -24.61
CA ALA A 247 7.22 4.01 -25.69
C ALA A 247 5.72 3.76 -25.39
N VAL A 248 4.89 4.64 -25.95
CA VAL A 248 3.43 4.46 -25.92
C VAL A 248 3.05 3.50 -27.04
N ASP A 249 2.33 2.44 -26.70
CA ASP A 249 1.81 1.44 -27.62
C ASP A 249 0.32 1.25 -27.34
N ASP A 250 -0.53 1.36 -28.35
CA ASP A 250 -2.01 1.32 -28.22
C ASP A 250 -2.56 2.25 -27.11
N GLY A 251 -1.98 3.45 -26.96
CA GLY A 251 -2.39 4.43 -25.94
C GLY A 251 -1.90 4.13 -24.52
N VAL A 252 -1.13 3.06 -24.32
CA VAL A 252 -0.57 2.65 -23.02
C VAL A 252 0.95 2.83 -23.02
N ALA A 253 1.48 3.48 -22.00
CA ALA A 253 2.91 3.49 -21.71
C ALA A 253 3.23 2.64 -20.48
N LYS A 254 4.37 1.96 -20.50
CA LYS A 254 4.86 1.16 -19.37
C LYS A 254 6.05 1.85 -18.73
N ALA A 255 5.92 2.20 -17.44
CA ALA A 255 7.02 2.71 -16.65
C ALA A 255 7.61 1.60 -15.78
N MET A 256 8.93 1.45 -15.82
CA MET A 256 9.69 0.61 -14.90
C MET A 256 10.06 1.44 -13.69
N LEU A 257 9.70 0.95 -12.51
CA LEU A 257 9.96 1.60 -11.22
C LEU A 257 10.97 0.75 -10.44
N SER A 258 12.00 1.36 -9.91
CA SER A 258 12.95 0.68 -9.02
C SER A 258 13.45 1.57 -7.91
N ALA A 259 13.77 0.97 -6.77
CA ALA A 259 14.42 1.63 -5.64
C ALA A 259 15.58 0.77 -5.15
N LYS A 260 16.71 1.42 -4.86
CA LYS A 260 17.94 0.79 -4.37
C LYS A 260 18.41 1.46 -3.08
N THR A 261 19.17 0.72 -2.28
CA THR A 261 20.01 1.22 -1.20
C THR A 261 21.45 0.87 -1.53
N GLY A 262 22.27 1.85 -1.89
CA GLY A 262 23.54 1.60 -2.55
C GLY A 262 23.32 0.74 -3.80
N GLU A 263 24.08 -0.33 -3.97
CA GLU A 263 23.94 -1.24 -5.11
C GLU A 263 22.77 -2.24 -4.99
N ARG A 264 22.13 -2.35 -3.81
CA ARG A 264 21.12 -3.38 -3.56
C ARG A 264 19.74 -2.91 -3.98
N LEU A 265 19.11 -3.65 -4.92
CA LEU A 265 17.71 -3.45 -5.29
C LEU A 265 16.79 -3.86 -4.14
N VAL A 266 16.00 -2.92 -3.61
CA VAL A 266 15.07 -3.14 -2.50
C VAL A 266 13.62 -3.25 -2.95
N ALA A 267 13.25 -2.55 -4.02
CA ALA A 267 11.90 -2.60 -4.58
C ALA A 267 11.92 -2.47 -6.11
N SER A 268 10.92 -3.08 -6.76
CA SER A 268 10.64 -2.86 -8.19
C SER A 268 9.16 -3.06 -8.49
N ALA A 269 8.64 -2.36 -9.53
CA ALA A 269 7.30 -2.52 -10.06
C ALA A 269 7.26 -2.11 -11.53
N ARG A 270 6.16 -2.46 -12.23
CA ARG A 270 5.82 -1.96 -13.56
C ARG A 270 4.49 -1.23 -13.46
N LEU A 271 4.47 0.01 -13.91
CA LEU A 271 3.27 0.85 -13.91
C LEU A 271 2.80 1.06 -15.35
N GLU A 272 1.53 0.86 -15.60
CA GLU A 272 0.88 1.21 -16.88
C GLU A 272 0.15 2.53 -16.73
N LEU A 273 0.39 3.40 -17.70
CA LEU A 273 -0.11 4.76 -17.78
C LEU A 273 -0.86 4.94 -19.08
N MET A 274 -1.99 5.64 -19.04
CA MET A 274 -2.80 6.01 -20.20
C MET A 274 -3.13 7.50 -20.14
N ALA A 275 -3.38 8.12 -21.29
CA ALA A 275 -4.07 9.40 -21.32
C ALA A 275 -5.52 9.21 -20.91
N GLU A 276 -6.09 10.16 -20.15
CA GLU A 276 -7.52 10.20 -19.90
C GLU A 276 -8.24 10.57 -21.21
N ALA A 277 -9.31 9.84 -21.52
CA ALA A 277 -10.07 10.01 -22.78
C ALA A 277 -10.91 11.30 -22.75
#